data_8354099447d3bdce9eac886e38249621
#
_entry.id   8354099447d3bdce9eac886e38249621
#
_cell.length_a   1.000
_cell.length_b   1.000
_cell.length_c   1.000
_cell.angle_alpha   90.00
_cell.angle_beta   90.00
_cell.angle_gamma   90.00
#
_symmetry.space_group_name_H-M   'P 1'
#
loop_
_entity.id
_entity.type
_entity.pdbx_description
1 polymer ?
#
loop_
_entity_poly.entity_id
_entity_poly.type
_entity_poly.pdbx_seq_one_letter_code
_entity_poly.pdbx_strand_id
1 'polypeptide(L)'
;MSDDATTHARATADAVYRSESRRVLATLIRLLKDFDLAEEALHEAFAAAMEQWARDGIPANPRAWLVSTGRFKAIDGLRRRARYDASLNELAKAIDVATGETAEPPEDSIDDDRQIGRAHV
;
A
#
# COMPACT_ATOMS: atom_id res chain seq x y z
N MET A 1 -8.69 -2.90 -26.37
CA MET A 1 -7.62 -2.71 -26.44
C MET A 1 -6.96 -2.29 -25.28
N SER A 2 -5.76 -2.51 -25.16
CA SER A 2 -5.06 -2.19 -24.00
C SER A 2 -5.00 -0.73 -23.76
N ASP A 3 -5.09 0.09 -24.75
CA ASP A 3 -5.05 1.52 -24.57
C ASP A 3 -6.24 2.04 -23.80
N ASP A 4 -7.40 1.46 -24.01
CA ASP A 4 -8.59 1.88 -23.29
C ASP A 4 -8.50 1.50 -21.82
N ALA A 5 -8.04 0.31 -21.54
CA ALA A 5 -7.88 -0.14 -20.17
C ALA A 5 -6.84 0.71 -19.45
N THR A 6 -5.74 1.03 -20.12
CA THR A 6 -4.70 1.83 -19.52
C THR A 6 -5.19 3.24 -19.26
N THR A 7 -5.92 3.81 -20.19
CA THR A 7 -6.45 5.16 -20.03
C THR A 7 -7.46 5.21 -18.89
N HIS A 8 -8.31 4.21 -18.81
CA HIS A 8 -9.31 4.16 -17.77
C HIS A 8 -8.63 4.00 -16.39
N ALA A 9 -7.67 3.12 -16.29
CA ALA A 9 -6.96 2.90 -15.04
C ALA A 9 -6.21 4.14 -14.60
N ARG A 10 -5.59 4.84 -15.55
CA ARG A 10 -4.87 6.06 -15.21
C ARG A 10 -5.80 7.16 -14.76
N ALA A 11 -6.94 7.31 -15.43
CA ALA A 11 -7.91 8.32 -15.04
C ALA A 11 -8.50 8.03 -13.67
N THR A 12 -8.76 6.77 -13.38
CA THR A 12 -9.29 6.38 -12.08
C THR A 12 -8.25 6.58 -10.99
N ALA A 13 -7.02 6.18 -11.26
CA ALA A 13 -5.96 6.36 -10.26
C ALA A 13 -5.75 7.84 -9.97
N ASP A 14 -5.83 8.68 -10.99
CA ASP A 14 -5.66 10.10 -10.82
C ASP A 14 -6.78 10.69 -9.97
N ALA A 15 -8.02 10.26 -10.22
CA ALA A 15 -9.15 10.73 -9.45
C ALA A 15 -9.05 10.28 -7.99
N VAL A 16 -8.62 9.05 -7.78
CA VAL A 16 -8.46 8.53 -6.43
C VAL A 16 -7.33 9.28 -5.73
N TYR A 17 -6.27 9.59 -6.45
CA TYR A 17 -5.16 10.33 -5.87
C TYR A 17 -5.65 11.68 -5.35
N ARG A 18 -6.41 12.39 -6.15
CA ARG A 18 -6.91 13.70 -5.73
C ARG A 18 -7.83 13.63 -4.54
N SER A 19 -8.67 12.61 -4.48
CA SER A 19 -9.65 12.55 -3.41
C SER A 19 -9.18 11.80 -2.19
N GLU A 20 -8.24 10.86 -2.34
CA GLU A 20 -7.89 9.99 -1.24
C GLU A 20 -6.43 10.01 -0.80
N SER A 21 -5.56 10.71 -1.53
CA SER A 21 -4.13 10.61 -1.21
C SER A 21 -3.81 11.01 0.21
N ARG A 22 -4.48 12.01 0.75
CA ARG A 22 -4.23 12.44 2.11
C ARG A 22 -4.61 11.36 3.11
N ARG A 23 -5.71 10.69 2.88
CA ARG A 23 -6.17 9.64 3.79
C ARG A 23 -5.26 8.43 3.71
N VAL A 24 -4.85 8.09 2.49
CA VAL A 24 -3.94 6.97 2.30
C VAL A 24 -2.61 7.29 2.98
N LEU A 25 -2.10 8.50 2.78
CA LEU A 25 -0.85 8.89 3.39
C LEU A 25 -0.94 8.86 4.91
N ALA A 26 -2.00 9.41 5.47
CA ALA A 26 -2.16 9.42 6.92
C ALA A 26 -2.19 8.01 7.50
N THR A 27 -2.87 7.12 6.80
CA THR A 27 -2.93 5.74 7.24
C THR A 27 -1.55 5.07 7.16
N LEU A 28 -0.84 5.34 6.06
CA LEU A 28 0.49 4.77 5.90
C LEU A 28 1.46 5.31 6.95
N ILE A 29 1.37 6.58 7.29
CA ILE A 29 2.22 7.15 8.33
C ILE A 29 1.94 6.43 9.65
N ARG A 30 0.69 6.21 9.95
CA ARG A 30 0.32 5.54 11.18
C ARG A 30 0.82 4.11 11.21
N LEU A 31 0.75 3.41 10.08
CA LEU A 31 1.17 2.03 10.02
C LEU A 31 2.68 1.86 9.95
N LEU A 32 3.34 2.72 9.21
CA LEU A 32 4.78 2.60 9.01
C LEU A 32 5.59 3.41 10.01
N LYS A 33 4.94 4.37 10.66
CA LYS A 33 5.58 5.20 11.69
C LYS A 33 6.75 6.02 11.19
N ASP A 34 6.67 6.42 9.93
CA ASP A 34 7.74 7.17 9.31
C ASP A 34 7.15 7.94 8.14
N PHE A 35 7.26 9.25 8.14
CA PHE A 35 6.67 10.08 7.11
C PHE A 35 7.29 9.85 5.74
N ASP A 36 8.62 9.82 5.69
CA ASP A 36 9.29 9.66 4.40
C ASP A 36 9.00 8.31 3.79
N LEU A 37 8.99 7.28 4.62
CA LEU A 37 8.69 5.94 4.15
C LEU A 37 7.24 5.85 3.66
N ALA A 38 6.34 6.52 4.38
CA ALA A 38 4.93 6.50 3.99
C ALA A 38 4.72 7.23 2.67
N GLU A 39 5.44 8.32 2.47
CA GLU A 39 5.32 9.07 1.24
C GLU A 39 5.83 8.26 0.06
N GLU A 40 6.93 7.59 0.25
CA GLU A 40 7.46 6.72 -0.78
C GLU A 40 6.48 5.58 -1.07
N ALA A 41 5.91 5.01 -0.01
CA ALA A 41 4.93 3.93 -0.16
C ALA A 41 3.71 4.40 -0.94
N LEU A 42 3.27 5.62 -0.69
CA LEU A 42 2.14 6.18 -1.40
C LEU A 42 2.42 6.26 -2.89
N HIS A 43 3.59 6.77 -3.24
CA HIS A 43 3.94 6.89 -4.66
C HIS A 43 4.07 5.53 -5.32
N GLU A 44 4.64 4.58 -4.64
CA GLU A 44 4.79 3.24 -5.20
C GLU A 44 3.45 2.55 -5.36
N ALA A 45 2.54 2.80 -4.41
CA ALA A 45 1.22 2.19 -4.51
C ALA A 45 0.45 2.72 -5.72
N PHE A 46 0.56 4.03 -5.98
CA PHE A 46 -0.10 4.60 -7.14
C PHE A 46 0.55 4.16 -8.45
N ALA A 47 1.86 3.98 -8.45
CA ALA A 47 2.53 3.47 -9.64
C ALA A 47 2.07 2.03 -9.92
N ALA A 48 1.93 1.23 -8.88
CA ALA A 48 1.44 -0.13 -9.04
C ALA A 48 -0.01 -0.14 -9.51
N ALA A 49 -0.80 0.82 -9.04
CA ALA A 49 -2.19 0.90 -9.44
C ALA A 49 -2.33 1.15 -10.94
N MET A 50 -1.51 2.03 -11.47
CA MET A 50 -1.59 2.31 -12.90
C MET A 50 -1.33 1.07 -13.73
N GLU A 51 -0.44 0.23 -13.28
CA GLU A 51 -0.12 -0.96 -13.98
C GLU A 51 -1.12 -2.07 -13.74
N GLN A 52 -1.41 -2.34 -12.50
CA GLN A 52 -2.23 -3.49 -12.15
C GLN A 52 -3.71 -3.27 -12.45
N TRP A 53 -4.19 -2.06 -12.27
CA TRP A 53 -5.60 -1.80 -12.51
C TRP A 53 -5.92 -1.87 -14.01
N ALA A 54 -4.95 -1.55 -14.86
CA ALA A 54 -5.16 -1.69 -16.30
C ALA A 54 -5.23 -3.16 -16.68
N ARG A 55 -4.46 -3.99 -16.00
CA ARG A 55 -4.41 -5.39 -16.34
C ARG A 55 -5.50 -6.19 -15.64
N ASP A 56 -5.72 -5.95 -14.37
CA ASP A 56 -6.60 -6.78 -13.56
C ASP A 56 -7.94 -6.13 -13.20
N GLY A 57 -8.11 -4.87 -13.52
CA GLY A 57 -9.35 -4.17 -13.16
C GLY A 57 -9.18 -3.37 -11.89
N ILE A 58 -10.08 -2.43 -11.70
CA ILE A 58 -10.03 -1.55 -10.54
C ILE A 58 -10.67 -2.22 -9.34
N PRO A 59 -10.00 -2.25 -8.19
CA PRO A 59 -10.53 -2.94 -7.02
C PRO A 59 -11.79 -2.25 -6.49
N ALA A 60 -12.59 -3.00 -5.79
CA ALA A 60 -13.81 -2.48 -5.22
C ALA A 60 -13.54 -1.38 -4.20
N ASN A 61 -12.44 -1.46 -3.49
CA ASN A 61 -12.08 -0.44 -2.53
C ASN A 61 -10.68 0.05 -2.83
N PRO A 62 -10.55 1.04 -3.72
CA PRO A 62 -9.23 1.51 -4.13
C PRO A 62 -8.38 2.03 -2.99
N ARG A 63 -8.97 2.72 -2.02
CA ARG A 63 -8.20 3.25 -0.92
C ARG A 63 -7.55 2.14 -0.09
N ALA A 64 -8.33 1.11 0.24
CA ALA A 64 -7.80 -0.01 1.00
C ALA A 64 -6.70 -0.73 0.21
N TRP A 65 -6.90 -0.87 -1.07
CA TRP A 65 -5.92 -1.50 -1.94
C TRP A 65 -4.60 -0.72 -1.92
N LEU A 66 -4.70 0.61 -2.00
CA LEU A 66 -3.52 1.47 -2.00
C LEU A 66 -2.77 1.39 -0.67
N VAL A 67 -3.49 1.39 0.43
CA VAL A 67 -2.85 1.29 1.74
C VAL A 67 -2.14 -0.05 1.88
N SER A 68 -2.80 -1.13 1.53
CA SER A 68 -2.20 -2.45 1.65
C SER A 68 -1.00 -2.62 0.74
N THR A 69 -1.14 -2.16 -0.49
CA THR A 69 -0.05 -2.27 -1.46
C THR A 69 1.15 -1.43 -1.04
N GLY A 70 0.88 -0.20 -0.60
CA GLY A 70 1.96 0.67 -0.16
C GLY A 70 2.69 0.11 1.03
N ARG A 71 1.95 -0.39 2.01
CA ARG A 71 2.56 -0.99 3.20
C ARG A 71 3.40 -2.19 2.83
N PHE A 72 2.85 -3.06 1.98
CA PHE A 72 3.56 -4.25 1.55
C PHE A 72 4.87 -3.89 0.85
N LYS A 73 4.82 -2.92 -0.05
CA LYS A 73 6.02 -2.52 -0.79
C LYS A 73 7.05 -1.87 0.12
N ALA A 74 6.60 -1.10 1.09
CA ALA A 74 7.51 -0.45 2.02
C ALA A 74 8.24 -1.48 2.88
N ILE A 75 7.52 -2.45 3.39
CA ILE A 75 8.12 -3.48 4.23
C ILE A 75 9.06 -4.35 3.40
N ASP A 76 8.64 -4.68 2.18
CA ASP A 76 9.48 -5.47 1.30
C ASP A 76 10.78 -4.73 0.99
N GLY A 77 10.68 -3.43 0.74
CA GLY A 77 11.87 -2.62 0.49
C GLY A 77 12.81 -2.57 1.68
N LEU A 78 12.24 -2.45 2.89
CA LEU A 78 13.06 -2.46 4.10
C LEU A 78 13.76 -3.80 4.27
N ARG A 79 13.07 -4.87 3.98
CA ARG A 79 13.68 -6.19 4.11
C ARG A 79 14.80 -6.41 3.11
N ARG A 80 14.64 -5.88 1.90
CA ARG A 80 15.71 -5.98 0.92
C ARG A 80 16.93 -5.20 1.36
N ARG A 81 16.73 -4.01 1.91
CA ARG A 81 17.84 -3.21 2.39
C ARG A 81 18.46 -3.81 3.64
N ALA A 82 17.66 -4.50 4.41
CA ALA A 82 18.16 -5.11 5.64
C ALA A 82 19.18 -6.19 5.41
N ARG A 83 19.28 -6.68 4.20
CA ARG A 83 20.32 -7.63 3.90
C ARG A 83 21.69 -6.99 4.00
N TYR A 84 21.73 -5.66 3.91
CA TYR A 84 22.99 -4.96 3.96
C TYR A 84 23.14 -4.13 5.24
N ASP A 85 22.08 -4.03 6.04
CA ASP A 85 22.13 -3.16 7.22
C ASP A 85 21.29 -3.73 8.34
N ALA A 86 21.93 -4.17 9.40
CA ALA A 86 21.23 -4.78 10.52
C ALA A 86 20.22 -3.83 11.17
N SER A 87 20.52 -2.54 11.19
CA SER A 87 19.60 -1.59 11.77
C SER A 87 18.29 -1.55 11.02
N LEU A 88 18.35 -1.61 9.71
CA LEU A 88 17.13 -1.60 8.91
C LEU A 88 16.34 -2.88 9.11
N ASN A 89 17.04 -3.97 9.36
CA ASN A 89 16.38 -5.23 9.62
C ASN A 89 15.54 -5.15 10.91
N GLU A 90 16.08 -4.49 11.93
CA GLU A 90 15.36 -4.31 13.17
C GLU A 90 14.12 -3.44 12.94
N LEU A 91 14.26 -2.41 12.15
CA LEU A 91 13.14 -1.54 11.85
C LEU A 91 12.04 -2.29 11.10
N ALA A 92 12.41 -3.09 10.12
CA ALA A 92 11.46 -3.86 9.36
C ALA A 92 10.68 -4.82 10.25
N LYS A 93 11.35 -5.45 11.18
CA LYS A 93 10.68 -6.35 12.10
C LYS A 93 9.73 -5.60 13.01
N ALA A 94 10.13 -4.43 13.47
CA ALA A 94 9.30 -3.65 14.34
C ALA A 94 8.01 -3.21 13.62
N ILE A 95 8.12 -2.81 12.37
CA ILE A 95 6.96 -2.38 11.62
C ILE A 95 6.03 -3.56 11.36
N ASP A 96 6.58 -4.69 11.02
CA ASP A 96 5.80 -5.87 10.77
C ASP A 96 5.00 -6.28 12.00
N VAL A 97 5.61 -6.26 13.13
CA VAL A 97 4.93 -6.62 14.35
C VAL A 97 3.87 -5.57 14.69
N ALA A 98 4.22 -4.32 14.55
CA ALA A 98 3.29 -3.26 14.91
C ALA A 98 2.04 -3.25 14.05
N THR A 99 2.15 -3.65 12.79
CA THR A 99 1.01 -3.59 11.92
C THR A 99 0.16 -4.84 11.96
N GLY A 100 0.61 -5.82 12.64
CA GLY A 100 -0.27 -6.84 12.74
C GLY A 100 -0.10 -7.87 11.99
N GLU A 101 0.13 -8.05 11.50
CA GLU A 101 0.26 -9.03 11.02
C GLU A 101 0.19 -9.41 9.89
N THR A 102 -0.27 -9.40 9.28
CA THR A 102 -0.43 -9.91 8.21
C THR A 102 0.18 -9.31 7.24
N ALA A 103 1.02 -9.64 6.64
CA ALA A 103 1.61 -9.13 5.62
C ALA A 103 0.98 -9.51 4.41
N GLU A 104 -0.13 -9.97 4.40
CA GLU A 104 -0.70 -10.35 3.28
C GLU A 104 -0.96 -9.35 2.33
N PRO A 105 -0.79 -9.48 1.15
CA PRO A 105 -1.05 -8.52 0.15
C PRO A 105 -2.46 -8.36 0.07
N PRO A 106 -2.81 -7.37 -0.41
CA PRO A 106 -4.03 -7.01 -0.37
C PRO A 106 -4.99 -7.71 -1.05
N GLU A 107 -5.23 -8.21 -1.61
CA GLU A 107 -6.15 -8.75 -2.21
C GLU A 107 -7.22 -8.60 -1.51
N ASP A 108 -7.68 -8.41 -1.06
CA ASP A 108 -8.75 -8.31 -0.47
C ASP A 108 -8.73 -8.06 0.73
N SER A 109 -8.46 -8.27 1.16
CA SER A 109 -8.42 -8.17 2.27
C SER A 109 -8.78 -7.17 2.85
N ILE A 110 -9.10 -6.78 2.87
CA ILE A 110 -9.24 -5.83 3.48
C ILE A 110 -10.25 -5.49 3.85
N ASP A 111 -10.97 -5.73 3.98
CA ASP A 111 -11.88 -5.43 4.45
C ASP A 111 -11.96 -5.28 5.54
N ASP A 112 -11.75 -5.32 5.75
CA ASP A 112 -11.73 -5.23 6.67
C ASP A 112 -11.38 -4.48 7.37
N ASP A 113 -11.49 -3.95 7.13
CA ASP A 113 -11.16 -3.29 7.78
C ASP A 113 -11.33 -3.20 8.70
N ARG A 114 -11.71 -3.66 8.57
CA ARG A 114 -11.87 -3.82 9.37
C ARG A 114 -11.31 -4.10 10.08
N GLN A 115 -11.19 -4.38 9.65
CA GLN A 115 -10.65 -4.77 10.20
C GLN A 115 -9.84 -4.42 10.52
N ILE A 116 -9.81 -4.09 10.24
CA ILE A 116 -9.11 -3.86 10.58
C ILE A 116 -8.96 -3.69 11.44
N GLY A 117 -9.25 -3.82 11.62
CA GLY A 117 -9.14 -3.95 12.42
C GLY A 117 -9.10 -4.55 13.12
N ARG A 118 -9.35 -5.13 12.88
CA ARG A 118 -9.24 -5.86 13.42
C ARG A 118 -8.87 -6.32 13.83
N ALA A 119 -9.04 -6.57 13.44
CA ALA A 119 -8.62 -7.16 13.62
C ALA A 119 -8.29 -7.64 13.96
N HIS A 120 -8.42 -7.71 13.72
CA HIS A 120 -7.99 -8.20 14.08
C HIS A 120 -7.78 -8.53 14.36
N VAL A 121 -8.09 -8.45 13.87
CA VAL A 121 -7.81 -8.94 14.16
C VAL A 121 -7.79 -8.92 14.67
#